data_1d5a9bc04285524cc449a869d22b737c
#
_entry.id   1d5a9bc04285524cc449a869d22b737c
#
_cell.length_a   1.000
_cell.length_b   1.000
_cell.length_c   1.000
_cell.angle_alpha   90.00
_cell.angle_beta   90.00
_cell.angle_gamma   90.00
#
_symmetry.space_group_name_H-M   'P 1'
#
loop_
_entity.id
_entity.type
_entity.pdbx_description
1 polymer ?
#
loop_
_entity_poly.entity_id
_entity_poly.type
_entity_poly.pdbx_seq_one_letter_code
_entity_poly.pdbx_strand_id
1 'polypeptide(L)'
;YGMSVDYGYRSGLFSFRGETATGSSHAWATINTMSYRLASNFTMRLVQRYYSYKYYSLFSQSYSDGGRVQNESGVYVGADWKPFGGLLLSYYADAAYFPWARYQASTASRSFDNLFSAVYTTGRLTLTGRYRLKKRQKDNADKTALIYKTDQRARLAALYDGGSWSIKAQIDGTTTVFKERSNGYMASLGGGTTAIRRFAIYATCGYFHTDDYYSSIYSYERGMLYDFSFPSYYGEGIRYALIVKYMPTKRLYVMAKAGTTDYFDRSQVGTALQQVDASSLTDIQLQLRWKF
;
A
#
# COMPACT_ATOMS: atom_id res chain seq x y z
N TYR A 1 6.61 -27.28 -16.29
CA TYR A 1 7.64 -27.28 -15.27
C TYR A 1 8.12 -25.87 -14.97
N GLY A 2 8.68 -25.65 -13.77
CA GLY A 2 9.42 -24.46 -13.40
C GLY A 2 10.68 -24.90 -12.65
N MET A 3 11.79 -24.23 -12.91
CA MET A 3 13.09 -24.47 -12.28
C MET A 3 13.70 -23.13 -11.91
N SER A 4 14.33 -23.04 -10.74
CA SER A 4 15.11 -21.87 -10.36
C SER A 4 16.41 -22.26 -9.67
N VAL A 5 17.36 -21.36 -9.72
CA VAL A 5 18.60 -21.40 -8.96
C VAL A 5 18.67 -20.12 -8.15
N ASP A 6 18.75 -20.26 -6.85
CA ASP A 6 19.06 -19.19 -5.93
C ASP A 6 20.55 -19.18 -5.58
N TYR A 7 21.10 -18.00 -5.43
CA TYR A 7 22.50 -17.80 -5.11
C TYR A 7 22.67 -16.59 -4.19
N GLY A 8 23.72 -16.62 -3.40
CA GLY A 8 23.98 -15.54 -2.47
C GLY A 8 25.42 -15.50 -1.97
N TYR A 9 25.84 -14.30 -1.62
CA TYR A 9 27.13 -14.04 -1.01
C TYR A 9 26.95 -13.00 0.11
N ARG A 10 27.60 -13.25 1.24
CA ARG A 10 27.60 -12.31 2.35
C ARG A 10 29.01 -12.18 2.92
N SER A 11 29.47 -10.95 3.03
CA SER A 11 30.76 -10.63 3.64
C SER A 11 30.68 -9.30 4.37
N GLY A 12 30.90 -9.30 5.69
CA GLY A 12 30.90 -8.10 6.51
C GLY A 12 29.64 -7.25 6.34
N LEU A 13 29.80 -6.07 5.77
CA LEU A 13 28.75 -5.07 5.56
C LEU A 13 27.98 -5.25 4.24
N PHE A 14 28.46 -6.15 3.37
CA PHE A 14 27.89 -6.41 2.05
C PHE A 14 27.10 -7.72 2.02
N SER A 15 25.96 -7.71 1.37
CA SER A 15 25.22 -8.92 1.01
C SER A 15 24.67 -8.82 -0.41
N PHE A 16 24.76 -9.91 -1.14
CA PHE A 16 24.20 -10.10 -2.45
C PHE A 16 23.34 -11.37 -2.44
N ARG A 17 22.15 -11.31 -3.03
CA ARG A 17 21.27 -12.46 -3.22
C ARG A 17 20.58 -12.33 -4.57
N GLY A 18 20.43 -13.44 -5.25
CA GLY A 18 19.70 -13.47 -6.50
C GLY A 18 19.00 -14.80 -6.70
N GLU A 19 18.05 -14.79 -7.61
CA GLU A 19 17.35 -15.96 -8.12
C GLU A 19 17.19 -15.80 -9.61
N THR A 20 17.45 -16.86 -10.35
CA THR A 20 17.19 -16.94 -11.78
C THR A 20 16.36 -18.18 -12.05
N ALA A 21 15.22 -17.97 -12.72
CA ALA A 21 14.22 -19.00 -13.00
C ALA A 21 13.93 -19.12 -14.48
N THR A 22 13.54 -20.32 -14.89
CA THR A 22 13.00 -20.63 -16.22
C THR A 22 11.85 -21.62 -16.09
N GLY A 23 11.11 -21.83 -17.14
CA GLY A 23 9.97 -22.76 -17.14
C GLY A 23 9.63 -23.28 -18.53
N SER A 24 8.46 -23.86 -18.69
CA SER A 24 7.98 -24.46 -19.93
C SER A 24 7.98 -23.50 -21.14
N SER A 25 8.02 -22.22 -20.93
CA SER A 25 8.18 -21.20 -21.99
C SER A 25 9.64 -21.03 -22.46
N HIS A 26 10.62 -21.70 -21.83
CA HIS A 26 12.07 -21.51 -22.03
C HIS A 26 12.54 -20.05 -21.90
N ALA A 27 11.75 -19.22 -21.23
CA ALA A 27 12.05 -17.81 -20.98
C ALA A 27 12.63 -17.64 -19.57
N TRP A 28 13.36 -16.55 -19.36
CA TRP A 28 14.08 -16.28 -18.11
C TRP A 28 13.40 -15.20 -17.29
N ALA A 29 13.46 -15.38 -15.99
CA ALA A 29 13.15 -14.36 -15.00
C ALA A 29 14.30 -14.35 -13.98
N THR A 30 14.81 -13.15 -13.66
CA THR A 30 15.88 -13.01 -12.66
C THR A 30 15.65 -11.78 -11.80
N ILE A 31 15.98 -11.91 -10.52
CA ILE A 31 16.04 -10.82 -9.56
C ILE A 31 17.32 -10.89 -8.76
N ASN A 32 18.00 -9.76 -8.62
CA ASN A 32 19.25 -9.63 -7.89
C ASN A 32 19.13 -8.49 -6.88
N THR A 33 19.45 -8.75 -5.65
CA THR A 33 19.41 -7.78 -4.54
C THR A 33 20.79 -7.62 -3.93
N MET A 34 21.25 -6.38 -3.85
CA MET A 34 22.46 -6.01 -3.14
C MET A 34 22.09 -5.13 -1.95
N SER A 35 22.71 -5.36 -0.81
CA SER A 35 22.61 -4.50 0.36
C SER A 35 24.01 -4.19 0.88
N TYR A 36 24.26 -2.91 1.14
CA TYR A 36 25.52 -2.45 1.67
C TYR A 36 25.29 -1.51 2.86
N ARG A 37 25.84 -1.87 4.01
CA ARG A 37 25.82 -1.06 5.22
C ARG A 37 27.05 -0.16 5.24
N LEU A 38 26.89 1.06 4.74
CA LEU A 38 27.98 2.07 4.70
C LEU A 38 28.41 2.53 6.09
N ALA A 39 27.46 2.60 7.03
CA ALA A 39 27.70 2.93 8.43
C ALA A 39 26.71 2.17 9.33
N SER A 40 26.91 2.19 10.62
CA SER A 40 25.99 1.56 11.59
C SER A 40 24.56 2.07 11.49
N ASN A 41 24.40 3.31 11.03
CA ASN A 41 23.13 4.03 10.90
C ASN A 41 22.70 4.29 9.45
N PHE A 42 23.46 3.78 8.44
CA PHE A 42 23.15 4.02 7.03
C PHE A 42 23.28 2.75 6.19
N THR A 43 22.19 2.36 5.51
CA THR A 43 22.14 1.17 4.64
C THR A 43 21.60 1.55 3.28
N MET A 44 22.26 1.10 2.23
CA MET A 44 21.78 1.17 0.84
C MET A 44 21.33 -0.20 0.34
N ARG A 45 20.35 -0.20 -0.57
CA ARG A 45 19.86 -1.39 -1.28
C ARG A 45 19.73 -1.10 -2.76
N LEU A 46 20.11 -2.08 -3.56
CA LEU A 46 19.91 -2.10 -5.00
C LEU A 46 19.17 -3.39 -5.34
N VAL A 47 18.11 -3.27 -6.15
CA VAL A 47 17.44 -4.44 -6.74
C VAL A 47 17.44 -4.27 -8.24
N GLN A 48 18.02 -5.22 -8.93
CA GLN A 48 17.92 -5.36 -10.38
C GLN A 48 16.97 -6.52 -10.68
N ARG A 49 16.05 -6.34 -11.64
CA ARG A 49 15.13 -7.37 -12.07
C ARG A 49 14.97 -7.38 -13.59
N TYR A 50 14.82 -8.58 -14.12
CA TYR A 50 14.48 -8.81 -15.51
C TYR A 50 13.53 -10.00 -15.60
N TYR A 51 12.35 -9.75 -16.15
CA TYR A 51 11.32 -10.77 -16.36
C TYR A 51 10.91 -10.73 -17.83
N SER A 52 11.28 -11.77 -18.58
CA SER A 52 10.87 -11.89 -19.99
C SER A 52 9.35 -11.81 -20.13
N TYR A 53 8.87 -11.19 -21.20
CA TYR A 53 7.43 -11.16 -21.49
C TYR A 53 6.85 -12.56 -21.79
N LYS A 54 7.70 -13.53 -22.15
CA LYS A 54 7.32 -14.95 -22.37
C LYS A 54 7.37 -15.79 -21.10
N TYR A 55 8.01 -15.29 -20.01
CA TYR A 55 8.07 -16.04 -18.76
C TYR A 55 6.68 -16.14 -18.14
N TYR A 56 6.31 -17.32 -17.73
CA TYR A 56 5.06 -17.59 -17.05
C TYR A 56 5.23 -18.64 -15.96
N SER A 57 4.75 -18.34 -14.76
CA SER A 57 4.66 -19.28 -13.66
C SER A 57 3.45 -18.93 -12.79
N LEU A 58 2.62 -19.92 -12.46
CA LEU A 58 1.42 -19.74 -11.62
C LEU A 58 1.75 -19.33 -10.20
N PHE A 59 2.88 -19.79 -9.68
CA PHE A 59 3.25 -19.64 -8.26
C PHE A 59 4.38 -18.65 -8.03
N SER A 60 4.94 -18.05 -9.08
CA SER A 60 6.03 -17.09 -8.93
C SER A 60 5.49 -15.77 -8.36
N GLN A 61 6.10 -15.34 -7.26
CA GLN A 61 5.88 -14.02 -6.67
C GLN A 61 7.24 -13.37 -6.44
N SER A 62 7.42 -12.17 -6.93
CA SER A 62 8.64 -11.41 -6.74
C SER A 62 8.35 -9.91 -6.80
N TYR A 63 9.32 -9.11 -6.40
CA TYR A 63 9.22 -7.67 -6.49
C TYR A 63 9.06 -7.22 -7.93
N SER A 64 7.97 -6.55 -8.26
CA SER A 64 7.68 -5.99 -9.58
C SER A 64 6.81 -4.74 -9.48
N ASP A 65 6.98 -3.79 -10.39
CA ASP A 65 6.08 -2.62 -10.53
C ASP A 65 4.79 -2.99 -11.27
N GLY A 66 4.86 -3.96 -12.18
CA GLY A 66 3.72 -4.47 -12.95
C GLY A 66 2.80 -5.42 -12.17
N GLY A 67 3.20 -5.88 -11.00
CA GLY A 67 2.45 -6.81 -10.16
C GLY A 67 2.51 -8.27 -10.60
N ARG A 68 3.32 -8.59 -11.62
CA ARG A 68 3.56 -9.96 -12.11
C ARG A 68 5.05 -10.16 -12.40
N VAL A 69 5.53 -11.39 -12.24
CA VAL A 69 6.90 -11.78 -12.62
C VAL A 69 6.91 -12.07 -14.13
N GLN A 70 6.64 -11.03 -14.92
CA GLN A 70 6.55 -11.14 -16.37
C GLN A 70 6.64 -9.74 -17.00
N ASN A 71 7.26 -9.64 -18.19
CA ASN A 71 7.25 -8.44 -19.02
C ASN A 71 7.77 -7.19 -18.29
N GLU A 72 8.87 -7.31 -17.55
CA GLU A 72 9.42 -6.19 -16.79
C GLU A 72 10.94 -6.25 -16.69
N SER A 73 11.59 -5.11 -16.92
CA SER A 73 12.99 -4.88 -16.58
C SER A 73 13.06 -3.65 -15.70
N GLY A 74 13.76 -3.72 -14.56
CA GLY A 74 13.76 -2.60 -13.64
C GLY A 74 14.94 -2.56 -12.68
N VAL A 75 15.17 -1.37 -12.15
CA VAL A 75 16.19 -1.09 -11.15
C VAL A 75 15.59 -0.26 -10.03
N TYR A 76 15.72 -0.76 -8.83
CA TYR A 76 15.34 -0.07 -7.60
C TYR A 76 16.60 0.29 -6.82
N VAL A 77 16.67 1.51 -6.34
CA VAL A 77 17.69 1.99 -5.40
C VAL A 77 16.99 2.53 -4.17
N GLY A 78 17.40 2.08 -3.00
CA GLY A 78 16.84 2.53 -1.73
C GLY A 78 17.92 2.81 -0.69
N ALA A 79 17.61 3.70 0.24
CA ALA A 79 18.47 4.02 1.37
C ALA A 79 17.65 4.21 2.65
N ASP A 80 18.17 3.68 3.75
CA ASP A 80 17.67 3.92 5.10
C ASP A 80 18.76 4.61 5.92
N TRP A 81 18.40 5.72 6.56
CA TRP A 81 19.30 6.50 7.38
C TRP A 81 18.70 6.83 8.75
N LYS A 82 19.45 6.58 9.79
CA LYS A 82 19.11 6.91 11.18
C LYS A 82 20.08 8.00 11.68
N PRO A 83 19.85 9.30 11.38
CA PRO A 83 20.80 10.36 11.71
C PRO A 83 21.00 10.51 13.23
N PHE A 84 19.96 10.27 14.02
CA PHE A 84 20.01 10.27 15.48
C PHE A 84 18.92 9.33 16.05
N GLY A 85 18.94 9.12 17.36
CA GLY A 85 17.99 8.26 18.04
C GLY A 85 16.54 8.69 17.80
N GLY A 86 15.68 7.72 17.44
CA GLY A 86 14.27 7.94 17.18
C GLY A 86 13.90 8.36 15.76
N LEU A 87 14.82 8.89 14.93
CA LEU A 87 14.53 9.27 13.54
C LEU A 87 15.02 8.22 12.55
N LEU A 88 14.11 7.74 11.71
CA LEU A 88 14.39 6.92 10.53
C LEU A 88 13.94 7.68 9.27
N LEU A 89 14.88 7.94 8.38
CA LEU A 89 14.61 8.45 7.03
C LEU A 89 14.80 7.31 6.04
N SER A 90 13.84 7.13 5.15
CA SER A 90 13.88 6.13 4.09
C SER A 90 13.56 6.79 2.76
N TYR A 91 14.33 6.47 1.74
CA TYR A 91 14.08 6.90 0.37
C TYR A 91 14.26 5.74 -0.58
N TYR A 92 13.42 5.68 -1.61
CA TYR A 92 13.70 4.84 -2.77
C TYR A 92 13.30 5.52 -4.08
N ALA A 93 13.96 5.07 -5.15
CA ALA A 93 13.59 5.31 -6.54
C ALA A 93 13.59 3.97 -7.28
N ASP A 94 12.55 3.71 -8.04
CA ASP A 94 12.34 2.51 -8.85
C ASP A 94 11.99 2.90 -10.27
N ALA A 95 12.79 2.44 -11.24
CA ALA A 95 12.55 2.63 -12.66
C ALA A 95 12.25 1.28 -13.30
N ALA A 96 11.13 1.18 -14.02
CA ALA A 96 10.70 -0.03 -14.71
C ALA A 96 10.42 0.24 -16.18
N TYR A 97 10.80 -0.72 -17.02
CA TYR A 97 10.53 -0.78 -18.45
C TYR A 97 9.77 -2.07 -18.77
N PHE A 98 8.71 -1.94 -19.56
CA PHE A 98 7.85 -3.02 -20.01
C PHE A 98 7.97 -3.13 -21.52
N PRO A 99 8.72 -4.10 -22.04
CA PRO A 99 8.98 -4.22 -23.49
C PRO A 99 7.76 -4.63 -24.30
N TRP A 100 6.73 -5.22 -23.69
CA TRP A 100 5.51 -5.66 -24.34
C TRP A 100 4.29 -4.91 -23.82
N ALA A 101 3.23 -4.88 -24.61
CA ALA A 101 1.93 -4.28 -24.24
C ALA A 101 1.41 -4.84 -22.92
N ARG A 102 0.72 -4.00 -22.16
CA ARG A 102 0.06 -4.34 -20.90
C ARG A 102 -1.27 -3.60 -20.77
N TYR A 103 -2.03 -3.90 -19.72
CA TYR A 103 -3.29 -3.21 -19.46
C TYR A 103 -3.12 -1.68 -19.47
N GLN A 104 -3.89 -0.99 -20.31
CA GLN A 104 -3.83 0.46 -20.55
C GLN A 104 -2.48 0.99 -21.11
N ALA A 105 -1.67 0.14 -21.74
CA ALA A 105 -0.50 0.54 -22.50
C ALA A 105 -0.34 -0.42 -23.68
N SER A 106 -0.76 -0.01 -24.84
CA SER A 106 -0.82 -0.81 -26.08
C SER A 106 0.56 -1.12 -26.66
N THR A 107 1.58 -0.40 -26.21
CA THR A 107 2.98 -0.55 -26.66
C THR A 107 3.93 -0.64 -25.47
N ALA A 108 5.23 -0.78 -25.75
CA ALA A 108 6.28 -0.73 -24.73
C ALA A 108 6.17 0.56 -23.90
N SER A 109 6.27 0.43 -22.59
CA SER A 109 5.99 1.53 -21.65
C SER A 109 6.97 1.59 -20.49
N ARG A 110 7.02 2.73 -19.82
CA ARG A 110 7.90 2.99 -18.67
C ARG A 110 7.10 3.40 -17.44
N SER A 111 7.68 3.12 -16.29
CA SER A 111 7.20 3.56 -14.98
C SER A 111 8.37 4.08 -14.15
N PHE A 112 8.09 5.08 -13.34
CA PHE A 112 9.03 5.59 -12.35
C PHE A 112 8.26 5.80 -11.04
N ASP A 113 8.76 5.24 -9.95
CA ASP A 113 8.15 5.32 -8.63
C ASP A 113 9.22 5.74 -7.61
N ASN A 114 8.95 6.79 -6.85
CA ASN A 114 9.81 7.15 -5.74
C ASN A 114 9.00 7.44 -4.49
N LEU A 115 9.62 7.21 -3.36
CA LEU A 115 9.03 7.46 -2.06
C LEU A 115 10.07 7.96 -1.08
N PHE A 116 9.71 9.02 -0.39
CA PHE A 116 10.40 9.48 0.80
C PHE A 116 9.52 9.22 2.03
N SER A 117 10.11 8.73 3.10
CA SER A 117 9.45 8.49 4.38
C SER A 117 10.34 8.95 5.53
N ALA A 118 9.74 9.64 6.49
CA ALA A 118 10.35 10.02 7.75
C ALA A 118 9.51 9.50 8.91
N VAL A 119 10.11 8.74 9.81
CA VAL A 119 9.46 8.24 11.03
C VAL A 119 10.27 8.71 12.23
N TYR A 120 9.64 9.50 13.08
CA TYR A 120 10.25 9.99 14.32
C TYR A 120 9.50 9.47 15.53
N THR A 121 10.17 8.74 16.39
CA THR A 121 9.63 8.19 17.63
C THR A 121 10.31 8.79 18.83
N THR A 122 9.55 9.40 19.73
CA THR A 122 10.02 9.95 20.99
C THR A 122 9.06 9.57 22.12
N GLY A 123 9.54 8.79 23.08
CA GLY A 123 8.69 8.25 24.15
C GLY A 123 7.50 7.47 23.57
N ARG A 124 6.29 7.98 23.83
CA ARG A 124 5.02 7.39 23.40
C ARG A 124 4.46 7.97 22.10
N LEU A 125 5.13 8.96 21.52
CA LEU A 125 4.70 9.63 20.30
C LEU A 125 5.51 9.14 19.10
N THR A 126 4.81 8.75 18.03
CA THR A 126 5.40 8.44 16.72
C THR A 126 4.79 9.36 15.67
N LEU A 127 5.64 10.16 15.03
CA LEU A 127 5.28 11.01 13.89
C LEU A 127 5.75 10.32 12.61
N THR A 128 4.90 10.31 11.60
CA THR A 128 5.21 9.73 10.28
C THR A 128 4.87 10.72 9.19
N GLY A 129 5.86 11.05 8.36
CA GLY A 129 5.69 11.77 7.11
C GLY A 129 6.03 10.86 5.94
N ARG A 130 5.21 10.89 4.87
CA ARG A 130 5.44 10.09 3.68
C ARG A 130 5.02 10.86 2.45
N TYR A 131 5.88 10.85 1.43
CA TYR A 131 5.56 11.40 0.12
C TYR A 131 5.94 10.39 -0.97
N ARG A 132 5.05 10.15 -1.91
CA ARG A 132 5.27 9.25 -3.05
C ARG A 132 4.90 9.96 -4.35
N LEU A 133 5.78 9.85 -5.32
CA LEU A 133 5.53 10.26 -6.70
C LEU A 133 5.64 9.03 -7.59
N LYS A 134 4.57 8.71 -8.32
CA LYS A 134 4.57 7.62 -9.29
C LYS A 134 4.13 8.13 -10.66
N LYS A 135 4.98 7.89 -11.67
CA LYS A 135 4.70 8.21 -13.08
C LYS A 135 4.61 6.91 -13.87
N ARG A 136 3.55 6.73 -14.62
CA ARG A 136 3.36 5.58 -15.50
C ARG A 136 2.89 6.03 -16.87
N GLN A 137 3.42 5.43 -17.92
CA GLN A 137 2.90 5.61 -19.26
C GLN A 137 1.62 4.78 -19.45
N LYS A 138 0.60 5.40 -20.02
CA LYS A 138 -0.69 4.81 -20.37
C LYS A 138 -1.15 5.33 -21.73
N ASP A 139 -2.02 4.61 -22.39
CA ASP A 139 -2.64 5.06 -23.63
C ASP A 139 -3.42 6.36 -23.41
N ASN A 140 -3.36 7.26 -24.39
CA ASN A 140 -4.31 8.37 -24.54
C ASN A 140 -5.72 7.81 -24.86
N ALA A 141 -6.71 8.70 -25.00
CA ALA A 141 -8.10 8.29 -25.29
C ALA A 141 -8.22 7.45 -26.56
N ASP A 142 -7.53 7.85 -27.61
CA ASP A 142 -7.60 7.24 -28.93
C ASP A 142 -6.62 6.09 -29.13
N LYS A 143 -5.83 5.77 -28.09
CA LYS A 143 -4.77 4.74 -28.10
C LYS A 143 -3.72 4.92 -29.19
N THR A 144 -3.50 6.16 -29.63
CA THR A 144 -2.53 6.52 -30.66
C THR A 144 -1.16 6.86 -30.09
N ALA A 145 -1.08 7.21 -28.78
CA ALA A 145 0.15 7.59 -28.12
C ALA A 145 0.10 7.25 -26.62
N LEU A 146 1.29 7.06 -26.02
CA LEU A 146 1.43 6.94 -24.58
C LEU A 146 1.61 8.30 -23.95
N ILE A 147 0.84 8.60 -22.92
CA ILE A 147 0.95 9.78 -22.07
C ILE A 147 1.27 9.38 -20.64
N TYR A 148 1.87 10.28 -19.88
CA TYR A 148 2.16 10.01 -18.47
C TYR A 148 0.93 10.26 -17.59
N LYS A 149 0.56 9.24 -16.80
CA LYS A 149 -0.23 9.41 -15.59
C LYS A 149 0.73 9.63 -14.42
N THR A 150 0.58 10.76 -13.73
CA THR A 150 1.38 11.11 -12.54
C THR A 150 0.49 11.08 -11.31
N ASP A 151 0.80 10.21 -10.36
CA ASP A 151 0.15 10.10 -9.07
C ASP A 151 1.10 10.62 -7.99
N GLN A 152 0.70 11.64 -7.23
CA GLN A 152 1.41 12.16 -6.07
C GLN A 152 0.57 11.89 -4.82
N ARG A 153 1.19 11.38 -3.78
CA ARG A 153 0.52 11.09 -2.51
C ARG A 153 1.36 11.56 -1.34
N ALA A 154 0.77 12.33 -0.45
CA ALA A 154 1.37 12.76 0.79
C ALA A 154 0.58 12.21 1.98
N ARG A 155 1.26 11.84 3.04
CA ARG A 155 0.63 11.40 4.30
C ARG A 155 1.43 11.97 5.47
N LEU A 156 0.70 12.54 6.42
CA LEU A 156 1.22 12.89 7.74
C LEU A 156 0.39 12.15 8.79
N ALA A 157 1.04 11.54 9.76
CA ALA A 157 0.35 10.85 10.84
C ALA A 157 1.07 11.05 12.16
N ALA A 158 0.29 11.18 13.24
CA ALA A 158 0.75 11.21 14.62
C ALA A 158 0.05 10.08 15.38
N LEU A 159 0.82 9.18 15.97
CA LEU A 159 0.34 8.10 16.84
C LEU A 159 0.87 8.32 18.25
N TYR A 160 -0.05 8.40 19.22
CA TYR A 160 0.31 8.36 20.64
C TYR A 160 -0.11 7.00 21.22
N ASP A 161 0.85 6.31 21.83
CA ASP A 161 0.65 5.01 22.47
C ASP A 161 0.69 5.14 23.99
N GLY A 162 -0.47 5.11 24.62
CA GLY A 162 -0.65 5.15 26.08
C GLY A 162 -0.48 3.79 26.77
N GLY A 163 -0.11 2.73 26.02
CA GLY A 163 0.01 1.36 26.50
C GLY A 163 -1.32 0.60 26.39
N SER A 164 -2.25 0.84 27.30
CA SER A 164 -3.59 0.24 27.24
C SER A 164 -4.57 0.96 26.28
N TRP A 165 -4.20 2.09 25.77
CA TRP A 165 -4.95 2.86 24.77
C TRP A 165 -4.01 3.54 23.77
N SER A 166 -4.53 3.86 22.59
CA SER A 166 -3.79 4.58 21.57
C SER A 166 -4.73 5.50 20.80
N ILE A 167 -4.17 6.60 20.29
CA ILE A 167 -4.87 7.51 19.40
C ILE A 167 -3.97 7.85 18.22
N LYS A 168 -4.55 7.91 17.03
CA LYS A 168 -3.86 8.24 15.79
C LYS A 168 -4.63 9.28 15.01
N ALA A 169 -4.00 10.40 14.71
CA ALA A 169 -4.46 11.39 13.75
C ALA A 169 -3.67 11.23 12.44
N GLN A 170 -4.35 11.35 11.30
CA GLN A 170 -3.73 11.20 9.98
C GLN A 170 -4.37 12.13 8.97
N ILE A 171 -3.54 12.74 8.12
CA ILE A 171 -3.96 13.53 6.96
C ILE A 171 -3.32 12.92 5.73
N ASP A 172 -4.13 12.65 4.72
CA ASP A 172 -3.74 12.16 3.40
C ASP A 172 -4.08 13.20 2.35
N GLY A 173 -3.16 13.41 1.41
CA GLY A 173 -3.39 14.21 0.21
C GLY A 173 -2.98 13.42 -1.02
N THR A 174 -3.75 13.54 -2.09
CA THR A 174 -3.46 12.93 -3.38
C THR A 174 -3.68 13.94 -4.50
N THR A 175 -2.81 13.91 -5.48
CA THR A 175 -2.97 14.64 -6.75
C THR A 175 -2.65 13.68 -7.87
N THR A 176 -3.58 13.51 -8.78
CA THR A 176 -3.38 12.74 -10.01
C THR A 176 -3.47 13.68 -11.21
N VAL A 177 -2.51 13.57 -12.12
CA VAL A 177 -2.52 14.24 -13.41
C VAL A 177 -2.55 13.18 -14.50
N PHE A 178 -3.71 13.02 -15.14
CA PHE A 178 -3.91 12.13 -16.29
C PHE A 178 -5.00 12.74 -17.16
N LYS A 179 -4.61 13.40 -18.28
CA LYS A 179 -5.42 14.33 -19.09
C LYS A 179 -5.74 15.62 -18.32
N GLU A 180 -6.45 15.51 -17.21
CA GLU A 180 -6.79 16.59 -16.29
C GLU A 180 -6.16 16.35 -14.91
N ARG A 181 -6.12 17.39 -14.12
CA ARG A 181 -5.64 17.34 -12.74
C ARG A 181 -6.81 17.07 -11.80
N SER A 182 -6.65 16.09 -10.94
CA SER A 182 -7.60 15.70 -9.90
C SER A 182 -6.91 15.67 -8.55
N ASN A 183 -7.52 16.24 -7.53
CA ASN A 183 -7.01 16.33 -6.18
C ASN A 183 -7.96 15.65 -5.20
N GLY A 184 -7.40 15.18 -4.10
CA GLY A 184 -8.19 14.65 -3.01
C GLY A 184 -7.46 14.80 -1.68
N TYR A 185 -8.21 14.89 -0.59
CA TYR A 185 -7.68 14.90 0.76
C TYR A 185 -8.59 14.15 1.72
N MET A 186 -7.99 13.61 2.78
CA MET A 186 -8.69 12.94 3.87
C MET A 186 -8.05 13.28 5.20
N ALA A 187 -8.86 13.66 6.16
CA ALA A 187 -8.44 13.80 7.56
C ALA A 187 -9.12 12.70 8.38
N SER A 188 -8.36 11.95 9.15
CA SER A 188 -8.89 10.83 9.94
C SER A 188 -8.32 10.81 11.35
N LEU A 189 -9.18 10.39 12.29
CA LEU A 189 -8.85 10.14 13.68
C LEU A 189 -9.27 8.72 14.02
N GLY A 190 -8.39 7.98 14.66
CA GLY A 190 -8.68 6.63 15.12
C GLY A 190 -8.04 6.38 16.46
N GLY A 191 -8.63 5.49 17.22
CA GLY A 191 -8.08 5.11 18.51
C GLY A 191 -8.64 3.80 19.01
N GLY A 192 -8.08 3.31 20.09
CA GLY A 192 -8.55 2.09 20.70
C GLY A 192 -8.06 1.91 22.11
N THR A 193 -8.73 1.02 22.82
CA THR A 193 -8.36 0.68 24.19
C THR A 193 -8.50 -0.82 24.45
N THR A 194 -7.61 -1.32 25.29
CA THR A 194 -7.62 -2.67 25.89
C THR A 194 -7.67 -2.59 27.40
N ALA A 195 -7.92 -1.40 27.97
CA ALA A 195 -7.98 -1.19 29.43
C ALA A 195 -9.14 -1.93 30.09
N ILE A 196 -10.21 -2.19 29.36
CA ILE A 196 -11.38 -2.91 29.86
C ILE A 196 -11.09 -4.42 29.79
N ARG A 197 -11.17 -5.09 30.93
CA ARG A 197 -10.89 -6.54 31.03
C ARG A 197 -11.73 -7.33 30.02
N ARG A 198 -11.06 -8.17 29.22
CA ARG A 198 -11.65 -9.02 28.16
C ARG A 198 -12.19 -8.26 26.93
N PHE A 199 -12.14 -6.94 26.91
CA PHE A 199 -12.56 -6.15 25.76
C PHE A 199 -11.39 -5.43 25.12
N ALA A 200 -11.43 -5.33 23.79
CA ALA A 200 -10.65 -4.36 23.04
C ALA A 200 -11.61 -3.61 22.10
N ILE A 201 -11.60 -2.29 22.17
CA ILE A 201 -12.51 -1.41 21.43
C ILE A 201 -11.65 -0.52 20.56
N TYR A 202 -12.03 -0.36 19.28
CA TYR A 202 -11.36 0.52 18.33
C TYR A 202 -12.41 1.30 17.57
N ALA A 203 -12.20 2.59 17.46
CA ALA A 203 -13.06 3.50 16.70
C ALA A 203 -12.23 4.29 15.70
N THR A 204 -12.78 4.57 14.54
CA THR A 204 -12.19 5.43 13.52
C THR A 204 -13.25 6.34 12.94
N CYS A 205 -12.86 7.58 12.62
CA CYS A 205 -13.67 8.54 11.90
C CYS A 205 -12.77 9.28 10.91
N GLY A 206 -13.25 9.56 9.70
CA GLY A 206 -12.48 10.30 8.71
C GLY A 206 -13.39 10.99 7.70
N TYR A 207 -13.13 12.27 7.48
CA TYR A 207 -13.72 13.04 6.39
C TYR A 207 -12.82 12.99 5.17
N PHE A 208 -13.40 12.79 3.99
CA PHE A 208 -12.71 12.77 2.72
C PHE A 208 -13.40 13.63 1.66
N HIS A 209 -12.59 14.19 0.77
CA HIS A 209 -13.05 14.89 -0.43
C HIS A 209 -12.09 14.57 -1.58
N THR A 210 -12.63 14.28 -2.77
CA THR A 210 -11.86 14.09 -3.99
C THR A 210 -12.60 14.65 -5.18
N ASP A 211 -11.89 15.28 -6.11
CA ASP A 211 -12.50 15.87 -7.32
C ASP A 211 -13.14 14.78 -8.19
N ASP A 212 -12.48 13.59 -8.29
CA ASP A 212 -12.99 12.45 -9.03
C ASP A 212 -12.42 11.11 -8.53
N TYR A 213 -12.74 10.02 -9.22
CA TYR A 213 -12.25 8.67 -8.92
C TYR A 213 -10.72 8.53 -9.08
N TYR A 214 -10.05 9.33 -9.94
CA TYR A 214 -8.60 9.23 -10.14
C TYR A 214 -7.80 9.69 -8.92
N SER A 215 -8.34 10.59 -8.12
CA SER A 215 -7.77 11.06 -6.86
C SER A 215 -8.26 10.29 -5.63
N SER A 216 -8.80 9.09 -5.80
CA SER A 216 -9.25 8.23 -4.69
C SER A 216 -8.17 8.03 -3.64
N ILE A 217 -8.58 8.08 -2.38
CA ILE A 217 -7.71 7.92 -1.22
C ILE A 217 -7.87 6.52 -0.63
N TYR A 218 -6.75 5.84 -0.46
CA TYR A 218 -6.70 4.54 0.18
C TYR A 218 -6.23 4.69 1.63
N SER A 219 -7.12 4.43 2.57
CA SER A 219 -6.80 4.46 4.00
C SER A 219 -6.95 3.10 4.62
N TYR A 220 -5.99 2.75 5.48
CA TYR A 220 -6.10 1.50 6.24
C TYR A 220 -7.22 1.64 7.29
N GLU A 221 -8.16 0.74 7.27
CA GLU A 221 -9.15 0.54 8.31
C GLU A 221 -8.92 -0.83 8.95
N ARG A 222 -8.96 -0.88 10.28
CA ARG A 222 -8.84 -2.15 10.99
C ARG A 222 -9.99 -3.06 10.59
N GLY A 223 -9.66 -4.27 10.12
CA GLY A 223 -10.61 -5.31 9.73
C GLY A 223 -10.79 -6.39 10.80
N MET A 224 -11.57 -7.40 10.46
CA MET A 224 -11.69 -8.64 11.21
C MET A 224 -10.37 -9.43 11.18
N LEU A 225 -10.26 -10.47 11.98
CA LEU A 225 -9.09 -11.35 11.93
C LEU A 225 -9.04 -12.09 10.59
N TYR A 226 -7.91 -12.02 9.90
CA TYR A 226 -7.67 -12.53 8.54
C TYR A 226 -8.36 -11.73 7.41
N ASP A 227 -9.02 -10.62 7.73
CA ASP A 227 -9.53 -9.68 6.76
C ASP A 227 -8.58 -8.48 6.69
N PHE A 228 -8.01 -8.24 5.51
CA PHE A 228 -7.08 -7.15 5.28
C PHE A 228 -7.70 -6.18 4.28
N SER A 229 -8.28 -5.12 4.80
CA SER A 229 -9.04 -4.16 4.01
C SER A 229 -8.34 -2.81 3.91
N PHE A 230 -8.22 -2.33 2.66
CA PHE A 230 -7.86 -0.96 2.33
C PHE A 230 -9.01 -0.33 1.54
N PRO A 231 -10.04 0.17 2.20
CA PRO A 231 -11.11 0.85 1.50
C PRO A 231 -10.59 2.05 0.70
N SER A 232 -11.21 2.26 -0.46
CA SER A 232 -10.99 3.38 -1.35
C SER A 232 -12.12 4.38 -1.18
N TYR A 233 -11.78 5.62 -0.92
CA TYR A 233 -12.73 6.72 -0.74
C TYR A 233 -12.62 7.69 -1.91
N TYR A 234 -13.76 8.05 -2.52
CA TYR A 234 -13.86 9.03 -3.58
C TYR A 234 -15.18 9.80 -3.51
N GLY A 235 -15.22 11.04 -4.02
CA GLY A 235 -16.30 11.98 -3.82
C GLY A 235 -16.13 12.73 -2.50
N GLU A 236 -17.22 13.11 -1.86
CA GLU A 236 -17.21 13.79 -0.59
C GLU A 236 -18.05 13.05 0.45
N GLY A 237 -17.51 12.88 1.66
CA GLY A 237 -18.23 12.18 2.71
C GLY A 237 -17.43 11.97 3.98
N ILE A 238 -18.07 11.24 4.90
CA ILE A 238 -17.48 10.83 6.17
C ILE A 238 -17.56 9.31 6.33
N ARG A 239 -16.49 8.71 6.78
CA ARG A 239 -16.45 7.29 7.18
C ARG A 239 -16.24 7.21 8.68
N TYR A 240 -17.05 6.39 9.36
CA TYR A 240 -16.85 6.03 10.76
C TYR A 240 -17.03 4.53 10.94
N ALA A 241 -16.24 3.94 11.81
CA ALA A 241 -16.30 2.52 12.11
C ALA A 241 -15.96 2.24 13.57
N LEU A 242 -16.64 1.23 14.13
CA LEU A 242 -16.42 0.73 15.46
C LEU A 242 -16.15 -0.77 15.41
N ILE A 243 -15.11 -1.21 16.11
CA ILE A 243 -14.79 -2.62 16.30
C ILE A 243 -14.77 -2.90 17.79
N VAL A 244 -15.53 -3.92 18.20
CA VAL A 244 -15.52 -4.46 19.55
C VAL A 244 -15.05 -5.88 19.48
N LYS A 245 -14.00 -6.21 20.25
CA LYS A 245 -13.50 -7.56 20.44
C LYS A 245 -13.74 -7.97 21.88
N TYR A 246 -14.42 -9.07 22.08
CA TYR A 246 -14.70 -9.67 23.37
C TYR A 246 -14.02 -11.03 23.52
N MET A 247 -13.30 -11.24 24.60
CA MET A 247 -12.55 -12.46 24.90
C MET A 247 -13.02 -13.06 26.23
N PRO A 248 -14.20 -13.74 26.26
CA PRO A 248 -14.72 -14.33 27.49
C PRO A 248 -13.77 -15.35 28.12
N THR A 249 -13.07 -16.10 27.28
CA THR A 249 -12.05 -17.09 27.71
C THR A 249 -10.79 -16.94 26.84
N LYS A 250 -9.70 -17.63 27.20
CA LYS A 250 -8.47 -17.70 26.39
C LYS A 250 -8.68 -18.40 25.04
N ARG A 251 -9.79 -19.15 24.90
CA ARG A 251 -10.10 -19.96 23.70
C ARG A 251 -11.16 -19.35 22.80
N LEU A 252 -12.03 -18.48 23.33
CA LEU A 252 -13.14 -17.90 22.58
C LEU A 252 -12.93 -16.41 22.34
N TYR A 253 -13.06 -16.00 21.07
CA TYR A 253 -12.99 -14.62 20.61
C TYR A 253 -14.26 -14.30 19.83
N VAL A 254 -14.93 -13.24 20.21
CA VAL A 254 -16.07 -12.67 19.47
C VAL A 254 -15.66 -11.28 19.02
N MET A 255 -15.77 -11.00 17.72
CA MET A 255 -15.51 -9.68 17.16
C MET A 255 -16.73 -9.22 16.40
N ALA A 256 -17.13 -7.97 16.62
CA ALA A 256 -18.14 -7.28 15.86
C ALA A 256 -17.53 -5.99 15.28
N LYS A 257 -17.83 -5.70 14.03
CA LYS A 257 -17.51 -4.46 13.34
C LYS A 257 -18.78 -3.88 12.77
N ALA A 258 -18.99 -2.58 12.97
CA ALA A 258 -19.98 -1.79 12.27
C ALA A 258 -19.28 -0.56 11.69
N GLY A 259 -19.53 -0.28 10.43
CA GLY A 259 -18.94 0.87 9.75
C GLY A 259 -19.95 1.48 8.79
N THR A 260 -19.96 2.81 8.69
CA THR A 260 -20.83 3.54 7.77
C THR A 260 -20.01 4.59 7.02
N THR A 261 -20.26 4.70 5.73
CA THR A 261 -19.81 5.80 4.89
C THR A 261 -21.02 6.61 4.48
N ASP A 262 -21.06 7.87 4.88
CA ASP A 262 -22.10 8.82 4.47
C ASP A 262 -21.50 9.73 3.40
N TYR A 263 -22.11 9.76 2.22
CA TYR A 263 -21.71 10.63 1.11
C TYR A 263 -22.55 11.89 1.09
N PHE A 264 -21.91 13.04 0.84
CA PHE A 264 -22.55 14.35 0.80
C PHE A 264 -22.83 14.83 -0.63
N ASP A 265 -22.18 14.17 -1.62
CA ASP A 265 -22.20 14.55 -3.04
C ASP A 265 -23.12 13.68 -3.90
N ARG A 266 -23.82 12.71 -3.32
CA ARG A 266 -24.65 11.76 -4.07
C ARG A 266 -25.83 11.22 -3.26
N SER A 267 -26.88 10.82 -3.95
CA SER A 267 -28.07 10.15 -3.40
C SER A 267 -28.12 8.65 -3.67
N GLN A 268 -27.15 8.13 -4.45
CA GLN A 268 -27.05 6.71 -4.82
C GLN A 268 -25.59 6.24 -4.67
N VAL A 269 -25.42 5.04 -4.13
CA VAL A 269 -24.11 4.43 -3.92
C VAL A 269 -24.04 3.07 -4.64
N GLY A 270 -22.88 2.79 -5.22
CA GLY A 270 -22.67 1.56 -6.00
C GLY A 270 -23.00 1.74 -7.49
N THR A 271 -22.86 0.67 -8.26
CA THR A 271 -23.09 0.67 -9.71
C THR A 271 -23.79 -0.61 -10.15
N ALA A 272 -24.62 -0.51 -11.19
CA ALA A 272 -25.36 -1.63 -11.78
C ALA A 272 -26.20 -2.38 -10.72
N LEU A 273 -26.06 -3.70 -10.63
CA LEU A 273 -26.82 -4.55 -9.70
C LEU A 273 -26.48 -4.35 -8.22
N GLN A 274 -25.42 -3.62 -7.91
CA GLN A 274 -25.00 -3.28 -6.54
C GLN A 274 -25.37 -1.83 -6.15
N GLN A 275 -26.14 -1.17 -6.99
CA GLN A 275 -26.60 0.21 -6.71
C GLN A 275 -27.65 0.20 -5.60
N VAL A 276 -27.49 1.10 -4.66
CA VAL A 276 -28.42 1.34 -3.54
C VAL A 276 -28.88 2.79 -3.63
N ASP A 277 -30.20 3.03 -3.54
CA ASP A 277 -30.81 4.35 -3.54
C ASP A 277 -30.71 4.97 -2.13
N ALA A 278 -29.51 5.28 -1.72
CA ALA A 278 -29.18 5.93 -0.46
C ALA A 278 -27.85 6.66 -0.58
N SER A 279 -27.66 7.72 0.22
CA SER A 279 -26.40 8.45 0.34
C SER A 279 -25.40 7.76 1.28
N SER A 280 -25.81 6.68 1.96
CA SER A 280 -24.98 5.99 2.93
C SER A 280 -24.85 4.49 2.64
N LEU A 281 -23.69 3.94 2.99
CA LEU A 281 -23.41 2.50 2.93
C LEU A 281 -22.94 2.04 4.30
N THR A 282 -23.67 1.09 4.90
CA THR A 282 -23.32 0.50 6.20
C THR A 282 -22.91 -0.95 6.01
N ASP A 283 -21.80 -1.31 6.60
CA ASP A 283 -21.28 -2.68 6.67
C ASP A 283 -21.27 -3.16 8.14
N ILE A 284 -21.78 -4.37 8.35
CA ILE A 284 -21.75 -5.05 9.64
C ILE A 284 -21.10 -6.41 9.45
N GLN A 285 -20.10 -6.70 10.29
CA GLN A 285 -19.38 -7.97 10.26
C GLN A 285 -19.35 -8.57 11.66
N LEU A 286 -19.55 -9.87 11.75
CA LEU A 286 -19.44 -10.65 12.99
C LEU A 286 -18.49 -11.81 12.77
N GLN A 287 -17.56 -12.02 13.70
CA GLN A 287 -16.61 -13.12 13.65
C GLN A 287 -16.55 -13.83 15.01
N LEU A 288 -16.68 -15.15 14.96
CA LEU A 288 -16.46 -16.04 16.08
C LEU A 288 -15.21 -16.88 15.80
N ARG A 289 -14.30 -16.95 16.78
CA ARG A 289 -13.13 -17.83 16.70
C ARG A 289 -13.04 -18.66 17.96
N TRP A 290 -13.03 -19.97 17.78
CA TRP A 290 -12.79 -20.95 18.85
C TRP A 290 -11.41 -21.60 18.64
N LYS A 291 -10.61 -21.66 19.70
CA LYS A 291 -9.33 -22.40 19.72
C LYS A 291 -9.53 -23.67 20.52
N PHE A 292 -9.24 -24.78 19.93
CA PHE A 292 -9.26 -26.11 20.55
C PHE A 292 -8.02 -26.33 21.42
#